data_f282fe9b82eae51d33d34786e029fcb0
#
_entry.id   f282fe9b82eae51d33d34786e029fcb0
#
_cell.length_a   1.000
_cell.length_b   1.000
_cell.length_c   1.000
_cell.angle_alpha   90.00
_cell.angle_beta   90.00
_cell.angle_gamma   90.00
#
_symmetry.space_group_name_H-M   'P 1'
#
loop_
_entity.id
_entity.type
_entity.pdbx_description
1 polymer ?
#
loop_
_entity_poly.entity_id
_entity_poly.type
_entity_poly.pdbx_seq_one_letter_code
_entity_poly.pdbx_strand_id
1 'polypeptide(L)'
;MAKVIESKDKLTLQLSFWEKIFALHNTLSMDKSSLIEKKIAQKPWSSEVLKGIRAPGTGFPFLILLGTMRYRGGKDFTAIYKKRPVEIYIFKDGPYKRWIVTK
;
A
#
# COMPACT_ATOMS: atom_id res chain seq x y z
N MET A 1 -7.99 9.74 3.78
CA MET A 1 -6.88 8.78 3.77
C MET A 1 -7.35 7.43 3.25
N ALA A 2 -6.44 6.70 2.63
CA ALA A 2 -6.75 5.34 2.15
C ALA A 2 -7.13 4.44 3.32
N LYS A 3 -8.06 3.54 3.10
CA LYS A 3 -8.46 2.59 4.13
C LYS A 3 -8.83 1.25 3.50
N VAL A 4 -8.63 0.19 4.27
CA VAL A 4 -8.95 -1.16 3.83
C VAL A 4 -10.33 -1.54 4.35
N ILE A 5 -11.19 -1.93 3.44
CA ILE A 5 -12.55 -2.36 3.74
C ILE A 5 -12.64 -3.85 3.48
N GLU A 6 -13.11 -4.61 4.48
CA GLU A 6 -13.32 -6.05 4.33
C GLU A 6 -14.76 -6.34 3.96
N SER A 7 -14.94 -7.16 2.96
CA SER A 7 -16.22 -7.78 2.66
C SER A 7 -16.08 -9.28 2.90
N LYS A 8 -17.10 -10.06 2.53
CA LYS A 8 -17.08 -11.51 2.77
C LYS A 8 -15.88 -12.20 2.11
N ASP A 9 -15.61 -11.86 0.84
CA ASP A 9 -14.58 -12.54 0.05
C ASP A 9 -13.44 -11.64 -0.41
N LYS A 10 -13.52 -10.35 -0.16
CA LYS A 10 -12.57 -9.38 -0.71
C LYS A 10 -12.06 -8.39 0.30
N LEU A 11 -10.83 -7.91 0.04
CA LEU A 11 -10.26 -6.74 0.70
C LEU A 11 -10.20 -5.64 -0.34
N THR A 12 -10.70 -4.46 0.00
CA THR A 12 -10.69 -3.30 -0.90
C THR A 12 -9.89 -2.18 -0.25
N LEU A 13 -8.87 -1.72 -0.96
CA LEU A 13 -8.12 -0.53 -0.55
C LEU A 13 -8.79 0.66 -1.21
N GLN A 14 -9.63 1.35 -0.44
CA GLN A 14 -10.39 2.48 -0.94
C GLN A 14 -9.56 3.75 -0.92
N LEU A 15 -9.41 4.37 -2.08
CA LEU A 15 -8.67 5.62 -2.25
C LEU A 15 -9.65 6.77 -2.43
N SER A 16 -9.33 7.91 -1.80
CA SER A 16 -10.08 9.14 -2.02
C SER A 16 -9.76 9.68 -3.43
N PHE A 17 -10.54 10.67 -3.87
CA PHE A 17 -10.33 11.29 -5.16
C PHE A 17 -8.89 11.80 -5.34
N TRP A 18 -8.37 12.53 -4.35
CA TRP A 18 -7.01 13.06 -4.41
C TRP A 18 -5.95 11.96 -4.38
N GLU A 19 -6.21 10.90 -3.61
CA GLU A 19 -5.30 9.77 -3.55
C GLU A 19 -5.22 9.06 -4.90
N LYS A 20 -6.32 8.92 -5.60
CA LYS A 20 -6.33 8.33 -6.94
C LYS A 20 -5.48 9.14 -7.91
N ILE A 21 -5.58 10.47 -7.84
CA ILE A 21 -4.81 11.36 -8.71
C ILE A 21 -3.31 11.28 -8.39
N PHE A 22 -2.95 11.44 -7.12
CA PHE A 22 -1.54 11.47 -6.73
C PHE A 22 -0.85 10.11 -6.81
N ALA A 23 -1.58 9.03 -6.66
CA ALA A 23 -1.04 7.68 -6.81
C ALA A 23 -1.07 7.22 -8.26
N LEU A 24 -1.79 7.92 -9.13
CA LEU A 24 -2.05 7.52 -10.51
C LEU A 24 -2.65 6.13 -10.57
N HIS A 25 -3.62 5.87 -9.70
CA HIS A 25 -4.25 4.56 -9.59
C HIS A 25 -5.68 4.68 -9.09
N ASN A 26 -6.51 3.71 -9.45
CA ASN A 26 -7.86 3.60 -8.92
C ASN A 26 -7.87 2.75 -7.65
N THR A 27 -9.04 2.68 -7.00
CA THR A 27 -9.26 1.80 -5.86
C THR A 27 -8.86 0.37 -6.21
N LEU A 28 -8.18 -0.29 -5.27
CA LEU A 28 -7.66 -1.65 -5.46
C LEU A 28 -8.49 -2.66 -4.69
N SER A 29 -8.49 -3.89 -5.20
CA SER A 29 -9.23 -4.97 -4.58
C SER A 29 -8.45 -6.28 -4.73
N MET A 30 -8.45 -7.10 -3.67
CA MET A 30 -7.78 -8.40 -3.65
C MET A 30 -8.69 -9.42 -2.98
N ASP A 31 -8.56 -10.68 -3.35
CA ASP A 31 -9.28 -11.75 -2.68
C ASP A 31 -8.70 -11.96 -1.28
N LYS A 32 -9.56 -12.16 -0.29
CA LYS A 32 -9.13 -12.47 1.07
C LYS A 32 -8.30 -13.74 1.11
N SER A 33 -8.59 -14.70 0.25
CA SER A 33 -7.84 -15.95 0.19
C SER A 33 -6.37 -15.74 -0.19
N SER A 34 -6.03 -14.62 -0.82
CA SER A 34 -4.66 -14.29 -1.19
C SER A 34 -3.87 -13.68 -0.05
N LEU A 35 -4.53 -13.25 1.01
CA LEU A 35 -3.86 -12.63 2.16
C LEU A 35 -3.12 -13.68 2.98
N ILE A 36 -1.80 -13.53 3.11
CA ILE A 36 -0.97 -14.42 3.93
C ILE A 36 -0.90 -13.90 5.35
N GLU A 37 -0.65 -12.60 5.50
CA GLU A 37 -0.30 -12.00 6.79
C GLU A 37 -0.62 -10.52 6.79
N LYS A 38 -0.96 -10.01 7.97
CA LYS A 38 -1.12 -8.58 8.21
C LYS A 38 -0.25 -8.22 9.40
N LYS A 39 0.61 -7.24 9.26
CA LYS A 39 1.46 -6.79 10.37
C LYS A 39 1.53 -5.28 10.43
N ILE A 40 2.07 -4.77 11.52
CA ILE A 40 2.18 -3.34 11.78
C ILE A 40 3.65 -2.96 11.86
N ALA A 41 4.04 -1.91 11.16
CA ALA A 41 5.38 -1.37 11.23
C ALA A 41 5.31 0.02 11.86
N GLN A 42 6.12 0.25 12.88
CA GLN A 42 6.14 1.53 13.60
C GLN A 42 6.89 2.61 12.82
N LYS A 43 7.86 2.21 12.01
CA LYS A 43 8.68 3.15 11.23
C LYS A 43 8.44 2.96 9.74
N PRO A 44 7.50 3.72 9.16
CA PRO A 44 7.12 3.50 7.76
C PRO A 44 8.21 3.85 6.75
N TRP A 45 9.12 4.76 7.08
CA TRP A 45 10.17 5.22 6.17
C TRP A 45 11.48 4.45 6.37
N SER A 46 11.39 3.13 6.48
CA SER A 46 12.54 2.27 6.67
C SER A 46 12.71 1.33 5.46
N SER A 47 13.90 0.75 5.32
CA SER A 47 14.17 -0.21 4.25
C SER A 47 13.37 -1.51 4.39
N GLU A 48 12.89 -1.82 5.58
CA GLU A 48 12.01 -2.98 5.79
C GLU A 48 10.64 -2.77 5.14
N VAL A 49 10.17 -1.54 5.18
CA VAL A 49 8.84 -1.19 4.67
C VAL A 49 8.91 -0.85 3.19
N LEU A 50 9.84 0.03 2.81
CA LEU A 50 9.92 0.56 1.45
C LEU A 50 10.96 -0.19 0.62
N LYS A 51 10.52 -0.75 -0.50
CA LYS A 51 11.39 -1.49 -1.42
C LYS A 51 11.24 -0.92 -2.83
N GLY A 52 12.37 -0.85 -3.54
CA GLY A 52 12.35 -0.47 -4.93
C GLY A 52 12.18 1.01 -5.18
N ILE A 53 11.66 1.32 -6.37
CA ILE A 53 11.46 2.71 -6.80
C ILE A 53 9.97 2.99 -7.01
N ARG A 54 9.60 4.23 -6.72
CA ARG A 54 8.22 4.68 -6.92
C ARG A 54 7.96 4.91 -8.40
N ALA A 55 6.99 4.20 -8.94
CA ALA A 55 6.53 4.41 -10.32
C ALA A 55 5.23 3.64 -10.57
N PRO A 56 4.11 4.31 -10.86
CA PRO A 56 3.90 5.76 -10.74
C PRO A 56 3.51 6.17 -9.33
N GLY A 57 3.50 7.47 -9.07
CA GLY A 57 2.99 7.98 -7.82
C GLY A 57 3.62 9.28 -7.37
N THR A 58 3.28 9.69 -6.16
CA THR A 58 3.75 10.93 -5.54
C THR A 58 4.44 10.64 -4.22
N GLY A 59 5.60 11.26 -3.99
CA GLY A 59 6.31 11.07 -2.75
C GLY A 59 7.10 12.30 -2.32
N PHE A 60 6.97 12.65 -1.04
CA PHE A 60 7.80 13.62 -0.35
C PHE A 60 8.28 12.94 0.92
N PRO A 61 9.60 12.72 1.07
CA PRO A 61 10.13 11.98 2.22
C PRO A 61 9.57 12.49 3.55
N PHE A 62 9.13 11.56 4.39
CA PHE A 62 8.57 11.80 5.73
C PHE A 62 7.23 12.54 5.76
N LEU A 63 6.66 12.87 4.59
CA LEU A 63 5.36 13.54 4.51
C LEU A 63 4.30 12.67 3.86
N ILE A 64 4.57 12.15 2.67
CA ILE A 64 3.57 11.39 1.93
C ILE A 64 4.25 10.48 0.91
N LEU A 65 3.68 9.29 0.74
CA LEU A 65 4.07 8.38 -0.34
C LEU A 65 2.82 7.67 -0.82
N LEU A 66 2.37 8.02 -2.01
CA LEU A 66 1.20 7.43 -2.65
C LEU A 66 1.60 6.84 -3.99
N GLY A 67 1.35 5.57 -4.19
CA GLY A 67 1.61 4.94 -5.48
C GLY A 67 2.19 3.55 -5.37
N THR A 68 2.71 3.09 -6.51
CA THR A 68 3.26 1.76 -6.65
C THR A 68 4.78 1.81 -6.48
N MET A 69 5.29 0.95 -5.58
CA MET A 69 6.73 0.75 -5.42
C MET A 69 7.13 -0.50 -6.17
N ARG A 70 7.95 -0.35 -7.19
CA ARG A 70 8.38 -1.47 -8.04
C ARG A 70 9.78 -1.93 -7.66
N TYR A 71 9.95 -3.24 -7.55
CA TYR A 71 11.24 -3.84 -7.23
C TYR A 71 11.36 -5.18 -7.94
N ARG A 72 12.55 -5.76 -7.85
CA ARG A 72 12.80 -7.06 -8.46
C ARG A 72 11.97 -8.13 -7.75
N GLY A 73 11.10 -8.78 -8.49
CA GLY A 73 10.23 -9.82 -7.94
C GLY A 73 8.80 -9.39 -7.68
N GLY A 74 8.49 -8.08 -7.83
CA GLY A 74 7.11 -7.66 -7.62
C GLY A 74 6.92 -6.18 -7.42
N LYS A 75 5.78 -5.82 -6.85
CA LYS A 75 5.45 -4.44 -6.56
C LYS A 75 4.53 -4.36 -5.35
N ASP A 76 4.62 -3.24 -4.63
CA ASP A 76 3.78 -2.92 -3.48
C ASP A 76 2.98 -1.67 -3.78
N PHE A 77 1.78 -1.57 -3.22
CA PHE A 77 1.03 -0.32 -3.26
C PHE A 77 1.19 0.39 -1.91
N THR A 78 1.51 1.67 -1.94
CA THR A 78 1.75 2.45 -0.72
C THR A 78 0.79 3.61 -0.61
N ALA A 79 0.30 3.83 0.62
CA ALA A 79 -0.47 5.01 0.97
C ALA A 79 -0.01 5.42 2.37
N ILE A 80 1.17 6.04 2.44
CA ILE A 80 1.85 6.38 3.68
C ILE A 80 1.76 7.88 3.91
N TYR A 81 1.33 8.26 5.11
CA TYR A 81 1.22 9.65 5.52
C TYR A 81 2.06 9.91 6.75
N LYS A 82 2.97 10.89 6.67
CA LYS A 82 3.83 11.32 7.77
C LYS A 82 4.64 10.15 8.34
N LYS A 83 4.96 10.19 9.62
CA LYS A 83 5.74 9.14 10.29
C LYS A 83 4.88 8.24 11.16
N ARG A 84 3.61 8.12 10.83
CA ARG A 84 2.67 7.29 11.58
C ARG A 84 2.90 5.80 11.28
N PRO A 85 2.57 4.92 12.23
CA PRO A 85 2.65 3.48 11.97
C PRO A 85 1.80 3.07 10.77
N VAL A 86 2.23 2.03 10.09
CA VAL A 86 1.53 1.50 8.92
C VAL A 86 1.11 0.06 9.12
N GLU A 87 0.03 -0.33 8.43
CA GLU A 87 -0.39 -1.71 8.33
C GLU A 87 0.14 -2.26 7.01
N ILE A 88 0.73 -3.45 7.06
CA ILE A 88 1.28 -4.12 5.89
C ILE A 88 0.47 -5.38 5.64
N TYR A 89 -0.23 -5.42 4.50
CA TYR A 89 -0.99 -6.58 4.06
C TYR A 89 -0.15 -7.33 3.04
N ILE A 90 0.21 -8.58 3.33
CA ILE A 90 1.06 -9.40 2.48
C ILE A 90 0.23 -10.43 1.75
N PHE A 91 0.35 -10.47 0.42
CA PHE A 91 -0.43 -11.36 -0.43
C PHE A 91 0.47 -12.41 -1.09
N LYS A 92 -0.05 -13.63 -1.25
CA LYS A 92 0.68 -14.73 -1.87
C LYS A 92 0.63 -14.67 -3.40
N ASP A 93 -0.40 -14.03 -3.97
CA ASP A 93 -0.58 -13.91 -5.41
C ASP A 93 -1.34 -12.63 -5.73
N GLY A 94 -1.58 -12.38 -7.03
CA GLY A 94 -2.27 -11.18 -7.48
C GLY A 94 -1.30 -10.09 -7.94
N PRO A 95 -1.82 -8.91 -8.33
CA PRO A 95 -1.01 -7.85 -8.92
C PRO A 95 -0.03 -7.18 -7.96
N TYR A 96 -0.28 -7.24 -6.67
CA TYR A 96 0.59 -6.62 -5.65
C TYR A 96 1.06 -7.64 -4.64
N LYS A 97 2.32 -7.52 -4.23
CA LYS A 97 2.88 -8.34 -3.16
C LYS A 97 2.43 -7.86 -1.79
N ARG A 98 2.35 -6.54 -1.63
CA ARG A 98 1.94 -5.93 -0.36
C ARG A 98 1.14 -4.66 -0.58
N TRP A 99 0.27 -4.37 0.38
CA TRP A 99 -0.32 -3.04 0.55
C TRP A 99 0.24 -2.46 1.83
N ILE A 100 0.76 -1.25 1.79
CA ILE A 100 1.34 -0.54 2.93
C ILE A 100 0.54 0.73 3.15
N VAL A 101 -0.23 0.77 4.22
CA VAL A 101 -1.23 1.81 4.45
C VAL A 101 -1.09 2.39 5.85
N THR A 102 -1.14 3.72 5.98
CA THR A 102 -1.11 4.39 7.28
C THR A 102 -2.27 3.91 8.14
N LYS A 103 -1.93 3.51 9.35
CA LYS A 103 -2.89 3.00 10.32
C LYS A 103 -3.79 4.13 10.84
#